data_454282fa1f67c6ccfbb0968650378275
#
_entry.id   454282fa1f67c6ccfbb0968650378275
#
_cell.length_a   1.000
_cell.length_b   1.000
_cell.length_c   1.000
_cell.angle_alpha   90.00
_cell.angle_beta   90.00
_cell.angle_gamma   90.00
#
_symmetry.space_group_name_H-M   'P 1'
#
loop_
_entity.id
_entity.type
_entity.pdbx_description
1 polymer ?
#
loop_
_entity_poly.entity_id
_entity_poly.type
_entity_poly.pdbx_seq_one_letter_code
_entity_poly.pdbx_strand_id
1 'polypeptide(L)'
;MALLLGAAVLALIGLARQSPEQIDAGRKLYQAEKCSTCHQVAGQGNRMFPLDGVGARLSADEIRRWFTHTEEMENALPRRPAIRMSSRKYNFSDQDLAALVAYLRTLK
;
A
#
# COMPACT_ATOMS: atom_id res chain seq x y z
N MET A 1 -23.61 24.89 -45.30
CA MET A 1 -24.06 24.21 -44.06
C MET A 1 -22.88 23.42 -43.54
N ALA A 2 -22.21 23.90 -42.55
CA ALA A 2 -21.13 23.18 -41.87
C ALA A 2 -21.71 22.46 -40.66
N LEU A 3 -21.77 21.13 -40.72
CA LEU A 3 -22.06 20.28 -39.57
C LEU A 3 -20.80 20.19 -38.75
N LEU A 4 -20.77 20.97 -37.65
CA LEU A 4 -19.77 20.80 -36.59
C LEU A 4 -20.14 19.54 -35.79
N LEU A 5 -19.53 18.42 -36.14
CA LEU A 5 -19.51 17.24 -35.30
C LEU A 5 -18.56 17.55 -34.13
N GLY A 6 -19.13 17.98 -33.01
CA GLY A 6 -18.41 18.04 -31.75
C GLY A 6 -18.05 16.64 -31.32
N ALA A 7 -16.80 16.27 -31.48
CA ALA A 7 -16.25 15.09 -30.84
C ALA A 7 -16.22 15.35 -29.34
N ALA A 8 -17.18 14.79 -28.61
CA ALA A 8 -17.08 14.71 -27.17
C ALA A 8 -15.92 13.75 -26.85
N VAL A 9 -14.78 14.33 -26.52
CA VAL A 9 -13.69 13.58 -25.92
C VAL A 9 -14.17 13.22 -24.52
N LEU A 10 -14.72 12.06 -24.36
CA LEU A 10 -14.89 11.42 -23.07
C LEU A 10 -13.48 11.13 -22.57
N ALA A 11 -12.97 12.05 -21.78
CA ALA A 11 -11.82 11.76 -20.94
C ALA A 11 -12.26 10.67 -19.97
N LEU A 12 -11.99 9.42 -20.33
CA LEU A 12 -12.01 8.32 -19.40
C LEU A 12 -10.91 8.61 -18.39
N ILE A 13 -11.30 9.30 -17.30
CA ILE A 13 -10.50 9.29 -16.08
C ILE A 13 -10.58 7.86 -15.58
N GLY A 14 -9.73 7.00 -16.14
CA GLY A 14 -9.57 5.65 -15.66
C GLY A 14 -9.13 5.75 -14.21
N LEU A 15 -9.97 5.26 -13.29
CA LEU A 15 -9.48 4.88 -11.99
C LEU A 15 -8.21 4.08 -12.24
N ALA A 16 -7.07 4.62 -11.75
CA ALA A 16 -5.77 3.99 -11.92
C ALA A 16 -5.82 2.62 -11.25
N ARG A 17 -6.22 1.60 -12.00
CA ARG A 17 -6.10 0.21 -11.55
C ARG A 17 -4.62 -0.08 -11.44
N GLN A 18 -4.23 -0.57 -10.28
CA GLN A 18 -2.90 -1.04 -10.04
C GLN A 18 -2.60 -2.17 -11.02
N SER A 19 -1.53 -2.01 -11.80
CA SER A 19 -1.14 -3.02 -12.77
C SER A 19 -0.59 -4.27 -12.08
N PRO A 20 -0.69 -5.46 -12.69
CA PRO A 20 -0.05 -6.66 -12.18
C PRO A 20 1.44 -6.49 -11.95
N GLU A 21 2.13 -5.72 -12.79
CA GLU A 21 3.56 -5.42 -12.66
C GLU A 21 3.84 -4.58 -11.42
N GLN A 22 3.00 -3.61 -11.13
CA GLN A 22 3.12 -2.77 -9.93
C GLN A 22 2.90 -3.58 -8.66
N ILE A 23 1.90 -4.44 -8.64
CA ILE A 23 1.61 -5.35 -7.53
C ILE A 23 2.79 -6.29 -7.29
N ASP A 24 3.36 -6.85 -8.35
CA ASP A 24 4.52 -7.75 -8.25
C ASP A 24 5.76 -7.01 -7.74
N ALA A 25 5.99 -5.78 -8.20
CA ALA A 25 7.06 -4.93 -7.69
C ALA A 25 6.90 -4.67 -6.18
N GLY A 26 5.68 -4.41 -5.73
CA GLY A 26 5.36 -4.23 -4.31
C GLY A 26 5.61 -5.48 -3.49
N ARG A 27 5.26 -6.66 -4.02
CA ARG A 27 5.53 -7.93 -3.37
C ARG A 27 7.03 -8.19 -3.22
N LYS A 28 7.82 -7.87 -4.25
CA LYS A 28 9.27 -8.00 -4.22
C LYS A 28 9.91 -7.05 -3.21
N LEU A 29 9.41 -5.83 -3.11
CA LEU A 29 9.85 -4.87 -2.08
C LEU A 29 9.53 -5.38 -0.68
N TYR A 30 8.34 -5.92 -0.47
CA TYR A 30 7.95 -6.54 0.79
C TYR A 30 8.96 -7.62 1.21
N GLN A 31 9.40 -8.46 0.28
CA GLN A 31 10.40 -9.49 0.53
C GLN A 31 11.78 -8.89 0.77
N ALA A 32 12.22 -7.96 -0.06
CA ALA A 32 13.54 -7.32 0.02
C ALA A 32 13.74 -6.55 1.33
N GLU A 33 12.70 -5.87 1.79
CA GLU A 33 12.70 -5.11 3.05
C GLU A 33 12.46 -5.99 4.28
N LYS A 34 12.30 -7.29 4.10
CA LYS A 34 12.12 -8.27 5.18
C LYS A 34 10.95 -7.94 6.10
N CYS A 35 9.83 -7.50 5.53
CA CYS A 35 8.63 -7.17 6.27
C CYS A 35 8.09 -8.36 7.06
N SER A 36 8.34 -9.58 6.58
CA SER A 36 7.97 -10.83 7.26
C SER A 36 8.67 -11.04 8.60
N THR A 37 9.70 -10.27 8.92
CA THR A 37 10.32 -10.31 10.26
C THR A 37 9.32 -9.94 11.36
N CYS A 38 8.39 -9.04 11.07
CA CYS A 38 7.36 -8.59 12.01
C CYS A 38 5.94 -8.92 11.56
N HIS A 39 5.72 -9.16 10.28
CA HIS A 39 4.40 -9.36 9.69
C HIS A 39 4.20 -10.77 9.14
N GLN A 40 2.93 -11.20 9.11
CA GLN A 40 2.53 -12.45 8.48
C GLN A 40 1.59 -12.18 7.32
N VAL A 41 1.81 -12.88 6.20
CA VAL A 41 0.90 -12.93 5.05
C VAL A 41 0.72 -14.38 4.64
N ALA A 42 -0.52 -14.83 4.55
CA ALA A 42 -0.88 -16.18 4.12
C ALA A 42 -0.08 -17.29 4.87
N GLY A 43 0.06 -17.14 6.17
CA GLY A 43 0.78 -18.09 7.01
C GLY A 43 2.31 -17.97 6.97
N GLN A 44 2.85 -17.05 6.18
CA GLN A 44 4.29 -16.82 6.07
C GLN A 44 4.72 -15.59 6.87
N GLY A 45 5.74 -15.75 7.70
CA GLY A 45 6.29 -14.66 8.51
C GLY A 45 5.86 -14.69 9.97
N ASN A 46 6.10 -13.58 10.66
CA ASN A 46 5.84 -13.46 12.08
C ASN A 46 4.36 -13.18 12.37
N ARG A 47 3.76 -13.98 13.22
CA ARG A 47 2.34 -13.88 13.63
C ARG A 47 2.03 -12.63 14.49
N MET A 48 3.02 -11.87 14.88
CA MET A 48 2.84 -10.72 15.78
C MET A 48 1.93 -9.65 15.16
N PHE A 49 2.12 -9.34 13.89
CA PHE A 49 1.33 -8.34 13.17
C PHE A 49 0.87 -8.88 11.82
N PRO A 50 -0.22 -9.68 11.76
CA PRO A 50 -0.73 -10.20 10.49
C PRO A 50 -1.22 -9.07 9.58
N LEU A 51 -0.90 -9.16 8.30
CA LEU A 51 -1.37 -8.23 7.27
C LEU A 51 -2.51 -8.80 6.42
N ASP A 52 -2.90 -10.06 6.67
CA ASP A 52 -4.05 -10.64 5.98
C ASP A 52 -5.30 -9.78 6.19
N GLY A 53 -5.97 -9.45 5.11
CA GLY A 53 -7.15 -8.60 5.15
C GLY A 53 -6.89 -7.10 5.25
N VAL A 54 -5.63 -6.64 5.29
CA VAL A 54 -5.32 -5.21 5.43
C VAL A 54 -5.87 -4.38 4.28
N GLY A 55 -5.89 -4.93 3.07
CA GLY A 55 -6.44 -4.25 1.89
C GLY A 55 -7.96 -4.08 1.91
N ALA A 56 -8.66 -4.83 2.76
CA ALA A 56 -10.09 -4.64 3.00
C ALA A 56 -10.38 -3.68 4.15
N ARG A 57 -9.45 -3.58 5.13
CA ARG A 57 -9.63 -2.74 6.33
C ARG A 57 -9.16 -1.31 6.14
N LEU A 58 -8.09 -1.10 5.38
CA LEU A 58 -7.45 0.20 5.20
C LEU A 58 -7.55 0.67 3.76
N SER A 59 -7.75 1.96 3.57
CA SER A 59 -7.65 2.60 2.26
C SER A 59 -6.20 2.66 1.79
N ALA A 60 -6.01 2.93 0.50
CA ALA A 60 -4.67 3.15 -0.07
C ALA A 60 -3.93 4.29 0.67
N ASP A 61 -4.63 5.37 0.98
CA ASP A 61 -4.06 6.51 1.68
C ASP A 61 -3.64 6.15 3.11
N GLU A 62 -4.48 5.40 3.83
CA GLU A 62 -4.15 4.94 5.17
C GLU A 62 -2.93 4.00 5.16
N ILE A 63 -2.85 3.06 4.22
CA ILE A 63 -1.68 2.19 4.07
C ILE A 63 -0.44 3.03 3.77
N ARG A 64 -0.54 4.01 2.88
CA ARG A 64 0.56 4.92 2.55
C ARG A 64 1.05 5.66 3.79
N ARG A 65 0.16 6.15 4.63
CA ARG A 65 0.50 6.88 5.85
C ARG A 65 1.26 6.03 6.86
N TRP A 66 1.07 4.74 6.89
CA TRP A 66 1.87 3.85 7.72
C TRP A 66 3.36 3.88 7.38
N PHE A 67 3.73 4.29 6.16
CA PHE A 67 5.12 4.45 5.74
C PHE A 67 5.61 5.89 5.82
N THR A 68 4.74 6.87 5.63
CA THR A 68 5.11 8.29 5.57
C THR A 68 4.90 9.02 6.90
N HIS A 69 3.97 8.56 7.71
CA HIS A 69 3.60 9.13 9.01
C HIS A 69 3.54 8.02 10.07
N THR A 70 4.54 7.17 10.08
CA THR A 70 4.53 5.92 10.84
C THR A 70 4.33 6.14 12.34
N GLU A 71 5.05 7.08 12.93
CA GLU A 71 4.93 7.38 14.36
C GLU A 71 3.55 7.92 14.73
N GLU A 72 2.99 8.79 13.88
CA GLU A 72 1.64 9.31 14.08
C GLU A 72 0.60 8.18 14.03
N MET A 73 0.73 7.27 13.07
CA MET A 73 -0.18 6.13 12.93
C MET A 73 -0.06 5.17 14.12
N GLU A 74 1.14 4.90 14.60
CA GLU A 74 1.37 4.09 15.81
C GLU A 74 0.72 4.72 17.04
N ASN A 75 0.89 6.03 17.20
CA ASN A 75 0.35 6.77 18.35
C ASN A 75 -1.18 6.82 18.35
N ALA A 76 -1.82 6.67 17.20
CA ALA A 76 -3.28 6.60 17.08
C ALA A 76 -3.86 5.22 17.42
N LEU A 77 -3.04 4.19 17.58
CA LEU A 77 -3.50 2.87 18.00
C LEU A 77 -3.99 2.89 19.45
N PRO A 78 -5.02 2.07 19.79
CA PRO A 78 -5.50 1.96 21.18
C PRO A 78 -4.42 1.52 22.15
N ARG A 79 -3.48 0.71 21.67
CA ARG A 79 -2.31 0.25 22.43
C ARG A 79 -1.07 0.38 21.57
N ARG A 80 -0.06 1.03 22.09
CA ARG A 80 1.24 1.18 21.45
C ARG A 80 1.97 -0.15 21.40
N PRO A 81 2.41 -0.63 20.22
CA PRO A 81 3.19 -1.87 20.15
C PRO A 81 4.57 -1.68 20.79
N ALA A 82 5.06 -2.74 21.45
CA ALA A 82 6.41 -2.75 22.02
C ALA A 82 7.50 -2.68 20.96
N ILE A 83 7.27 -3.36 19.82
CA ILE A 83 8.13 -3.30 18.65
C ILE A 83 7.50 -2.32 17.66
N ARG A 84 8.24 -1.28 17.32
CA ARG A 84 7.72 -0.16 16.53
C ARG A 84 8.22 -0.19 15.10
N MET A 85 7.31 -0.14 14.14
CA MET A 85 7.61 0.01 12.73
C MET A 85 8.39 1.32 12.46
N SER A 86 8.12 2.39 13.20
CA SER A 86 8.82 3.67 13.09
C SER A 86 10.33 3.58 13.34
N SER A 87 10.78 2.58 14.11
CA SER A 87 12.21 2.35 14.36
C SER A 87 13.00 1.98 13.10
N ARG A 88 12.31 1.48 12.07
CA ARG A 88 12.93 1.12 10.79
C ARG A 88 13.26 2.32 9.92
N LYS A 89 12.62 3.46 10.14
CA LYS A 89 12.84 4.73 9.40
C LYS A 89 12.81 4.53 7.89
N TYR A 90 11.74 3.93 7.39
CA TYR A 90 11.55 3.71 5.96
C TYR A 90 11.58 5.03 5.19
N ASN A 91 12.25 5.03 4.06
CA ASN A 91 12.35 6.16 3.14
C ASN A 91 12.27 5.66 1.70
N PHE A 92 11.07 5.29 1.28
CA PHE A 92 10.81 4.80 -0.07
C PHE A 92 10.64 5.96 -1.06
N SER A 93 11.09 5.74 -2.31
CA SER A 93 10.67 6.60 -3.41
C SER A 93 9.15 6.56 -3.58
N ASP A 94 8.57 7.57 -4.22
CA ASP A 94 7.14 7.59 -4.51
C ASP A 94 6.70 6.37 -5.32
N GLN A 95 7.54 5.95 -6.27
CA GLN A 95 7.27 4.77 -7.09
C GLN A 95 7.25 3.50 -6.27
N ASP A 96 8.24 3.29 -5.42
CA ASP A 96 8.34 2.10 -4.57
C ASP A 96 7.20 2.07 -3.55
N LEU A 97 6.87 3.20 -2.97
CA LEU A 97 5.77 3.32 -2.03
C LEU A 97 4.43 3.00 -2.70
N ALA A 98 4.20 3.50 -3.91
CA ALA A 98 3.01 3.17 -4.69
C ALA A 98 2.90 1.67 -4.97
N ALA A 99 4.03 1.02 -5.26
CA ALA A 99 4.08 -0.42 -5.49
C ALA A 99 3.76 -1.22 -4.22
N LEU A 100 4.32 -0.83 -3.07
CA LEU A 100 4.00 -1.46 -1.78
C LEU A 100 2.52 -1.31 -1.44
N VAL A 101 1.97 -0.13 -1.60
CA VAL A 101 0.54 0.12 -1.36
C VAL A 101 -0.32 -0.74 -2.28
N ALA A 102 0.04 -0.83 -3.57
CA ALA A 102 -0.66 -1.67 -4.54
C ALA A 102 -0.70 -3.13 -4.11
N TYR A 103 0.44 -3.66 -3.68
CA TYR A 103 0.54 -5.04 -3.18
C TYR A 103 -0.28 -5.25 -1.92
N LEU A 104 -0.13 -4.40 -0.91
CA LEU A 104 -0.84 -4.56 0.37
C LEU A 104 -2.36 -4.44 0.20
N ARG A 105 -2.83 -3.67 -0.74
CA ARG A 105 -4.25 -3.59 -1.05
C ARG A 105 -4.83 -4.88 -1.63
N THR A 106 -4.01 -5.76 -2.18
CA THR A 106 -4.46 -7.07 -2.65
C THR A 106 -4.74 -8.05 -1.52
N LEU A 107 -4.26 -7.77 -0.32
CA LEU A 107 -4.42 -8.63 0.86
C LEU A 107 -5.80 -8.42 1.49
N LYS A 108 -6.81 -9.07 0.94
CA LYS A 108 -8.23 -8.95 1.30
C LYS A 108 -8.65 -9.94 2.38
#